data_e1749da4e170729784f5a433712bddb1
#
_entry.id   e1749da4e170729784f5a433712bddb1
#
_cell.length_a   1.000
_cell.length_b   1.000
_cell.length_c   1.000
_cell.angle_alpha   90.00
_cell.angle_beta   90.00
_cell.angle_gamma   90.00
#
_symmetry.space_group_name_H-M   'P 1'
#
loop_
_entity.id
_entity.type
_entity.pdbx_description
1 polymer ?
#
loop_
_entity_poly.entity_id
_entity_poly.type
_entity_poly.pdbx_seq_one_letter_code
_entity_poly.pdbx_strand_id
1 'polypeptide(L)'
;MTATLFGVNFSIIAHIDHGKSTLADRLLEMTGTIQKKQSGKNEQVLDKLKVERERGITVKAQTATMFHDVDGRRHMLNLIDTPGHVDFSWEVSRSLAACQGALLLVDASQGVQAQSISVFHIAKERGLTIIPVLNKVDLPAAQPERIADQMASTFGIDPATCIHISAKTGLGVEKVLQAIIERIPPPKAPSDGPLKALLFDSLYDRYRGVISLLSIQQGWLRKGDKIQSTHTRKRYEVTELGIMHPEEMPATGLFPGQVGYIACNMKESAEAHIGDTLHRVGAPVDPMPGFRPAKAMVFAGVFPIDNADFPKLEESIRRLTLTDRSIAVQRESSSALGQGCRLGFLGTLHMDVFRQRLEDEYDASVIVTAPTVPFKVVWKDGRETLISNPTEFPDMEAMVFKIKEVQEPVVNASIIVPEEYMGDMMDLCFSKRGSNLEHKYLDAGTSTSARIMITCTLPLSEIVTDFFDQLKSRSSGFASFDYEDAGYEASDLCKMQFLLNNRPVDALALIVHRSNVDAVGRAWVKKLHKVIPRQLFEVPIQAVIGKRVIARETLSQMRADVTAGLYGGHYERKLKHLNNQKEGKKKMKKIGKVDLPQEAFFDILRK
;
A
#
# COMPACT_ATOMS: atom_id res chain seq x y z
N MET A 1 -25.19 39.64 -3.76
CA MET A 1 -25.08 39.32 -2.32
C MET A 1 -24.39 37.96 -2.24
N THR A 2 -23.10 37.92 -1.97
CA THR A 2 -22.34 36.68 -1.69
C THR A 2 -22.73 36.27 -0.27
N ALA A 3 -23.66 35.32 -0.15
CA ALA A 3 -23.88 34.65 1.13
C ALA A 3 -22.56 34.10 1.61
N THR A 4 -22.10 34.51 2.79
CA THR A 4 -20.89 34.00 3.41
C THR A 4 -21.13 32.51 3.67
N LEU A 5 -20.62 31.66 2.78
CA LEU A 5 -20.68 30.22 2.94
C LEU A 5 -19.68 29.84 4.04
N PHE A 6 -20.18 29.32 5.15
CA PHE A 6 -19.33 28.75 6.21
C PHE A 6 -18.82 27.40 5.73
N GLY A 7 -17.57 27.34 5.31
CA GLY A 7 -16.94 26.11 4.84
C GLY A 7 -16.29 25.34 5.99
N VAL A 8 -16.40 24.00 6.00
CA VAL A 8 -15.70 23.11 6.92
C VAL A 8 -15.08 21.99 6.09
N ASN A 9 -13.78 21.73 6.28
CA ASN A 9 -13.09 20.62 5.64
C ASN A 9 -12.82 19.53 6.68
N PHE A 10 -13.26 18.32 6.42
CA PHE A 10 -13.12 17.21 7.34
C PHE A 10 -12.85 15.90 6.60
N SER A 11 -12.31 14.93 7.34
CA SER A 11 -12.08 13.57 6.85
C SER A 11 -12.77 12.54 7.74
N ILE A 12 -12.95 11.33 7.22
CA ILE A 12 -13.38 10.16 7.99
C ILE A 12 -12.18 9.24 8.13
N ILE A 13 -11.71 9.05 9.36
CA ILE A 13 -10.62 8.16 9.72
C ILE A 13 -11.19 6.90 10.38
N ALA A 14 -10.84 5.74 9.87
CA ALA A 14 -11.40 4.46 10.32
C ALA A 14 -10.46 3.31 10.00
N HIS A 15 -10.60 2.22 10.75
CA HIS A 15 -10.05 0.93 10.34
C HIS A 15 -10.84 0.35 9.15
N ILE A 16 -10.23 -0.58 8.42
CA ILE A 16 -10.89 -1.35 7.34
C ILE A 16 -12.16 -2.00 7.90
N ASP A 17 -13.23 -2.03 7.11
CA ASP A 17 -14.54 -2.60 7.45
C ASP A 17 -15.30 -1.93 8.61
N HIS A 18 -14.83 -0.82 9.19
CA HIS A 18 -15.60 -0.06 10.18
C HIS A 18 -16.75 0.75 9.58
N GLY A 19 -16.89 0.79 8.24
CA GLY A 19 -18.01 1.39 7.54
C GLY A 19 -17.78 2.84 7.08
N LYS A 20 -16.53 3.21 6.80
CA LYS A 20 -16.12 4.53 6.33
C LYS A 20 -16.88 4.95 5.05
N SER A 21 -16.76 4.17 3.97
CA SER A 21 -17.41 4.49 2.68
C SER A 21 -18.95 4.48 2.80
N THR A 22 -19.50 3.60 3.66
CA THR A 22 -20.94 3.59 3.94
C THR A 22 -21.41 4.87 4.64
N LEU A 23 -20.61 5.39 5.59
CA LEU A 23 -20.94 6.66 6.25
C LEU A 23 -20.80 7.83 5.26
N ALA A 24 -19.78 7.84 4.43
CA ALA A 24 -19.57 8.87 3.41
C ALA A 24 -20.77 8.93 2.44
N ASP A 25 -21.21 7.78 1.90
CA ASP A 25 -22.39 7.71 1.03
C ASP A 25 -23.66 8.22 1.75
N ARG A 26 -23.82 7.86 3.03
CA ARG A 26 -24.98 8.30 3.81
C ARG A 26 -24.99 9.82 4.03
N LEU A 27 -23.83 10.43 4.28
CA LEU A 27 -23.72 11.90 4.39
C LEU A 27 -24.04 12.58 3.05
N LEU A 28 -23.58 12.03 1.93
CA LEU A 28 -23.90 12.52 0.59
C LEU A 28 -25.38 12.40 0.25
N GLU A 29 -26.04 11.31 0.66
CA GLU A 29 -27.49 11.13 0.49
C GLU A 29 -28.30 12.13 1.33
N MET A 30 -27.95 12.30 2.61
CA MET A 30 -28.67 13.19 3.53
C MET A 30 -28.57 14.66 3.16
N THR A 31 -27.45 15.06 2.57
CA THR A 31 -27.23 16.42 2.06
C THR A 31 -27.84 16.64 0.66
N GLY A 32 -28.46 15.61 0.06
CA GLY A 32 -29.03 15.68 -1.28
C GLY A 32 -28.00 15.78 -2.41
N THR A 33 -26.72 15.57 -2.09
CA THR A 33 -25.63 15.59 -3.07
C THR A 33 -25.73 14.42 -4.05
N ILE A 34 -26.20 13.27 -3.59
CA ILE A 34 -26.54 12.10 -4.42
C ILE A 34 -27.99 11.68 -4.20
N GLN A 35 -28.61 11.13 -5.26
CA GLN A 35 -29.96 10.62 -5.16
C GLN A 35 -29.97 9.23 -4.49
N LYS A 36 -30.90 9.01 -3.58
CA LYS A 36 -31.12 7.72 -2.95
C LYS A 36 -31.65 6.74 -4.00
N LYS A 37 -30.87 5.70 -4.32
CA LYS A 37 -31.32 4.67 -5.26
C LYS A 37 -32.40 3.78 -4.65
N GLN A 38 -33.48 3.54 -5.38
CA GLN A 38 -34.60 2.68 -4.96
C GLN A 38 -34.21 1.20 -4.81
N SER A 39 -33.08 0.77 -5.40
CA SER A 39 -32.63 -0.64 -5.43
C SER A 39 -31.88 -1.14 -4.18
N GLY A 40 -31.70 -0.31 -3.17
CA GLY A 40 -31.05 -0.73 -1.90
C GLY A 40 -29.58 -1.17 -1.99
N LYS A 41 -28.98 -1.19 -3.17
CA LYS A 41 -27.54 -1.45 -3.35
C LYS A 41 -26.81 -0.11 -3.33
N ASN A 42 -26.15 0.19 -2.21
CA ASN A 42 -25.22 1.30 -2.11
C ASN A 42 -24.03 0.99 -3.00
N GLU A 43 -23.95 1.66 -4.14
CA GLU A 43 -22.69 1.76 -4.87
C GLU A 43 -21.87 2.80 -4.08
N GLN A 44 -20.69 2.38 -3.62
CA GLN A 44 -19.72 3.27 -2.97
C GLN A 44 -19.30 4.37 -3.96
N VAL A 45 -20.00 5.53 -3.88
CA VAL A 45 -19.91 6.58 -4.91
C VAL A 45 -18.50 7.19 -4.98
N LEU A 46 -17.81 7.25 -3.84
CA LEU A 46 -16.45 7.78 -3.76
C LEU A 46 -15.39 6.75 -4.16
N ASP A 47 -15.66 5.45 -4.06
CA ASP A 47 -14.74 4.39 -4.49
C ASP A 47 -14.86 4.21 -6.01
N LYS A 48 -14.12 5.03 -6.78
CA LYS A 48 -14.22 5.08 -8.26
C LYS A 48 -13.48 3.94 -8.95
N LEU A 49 -12.43 3.39 -8.34
CA LEU A 49 -11.66 2.30 -8.92
C LEU A 49 -12.38 0.96 -8.77
N LYS A 50 -12.28 0.10 -9.80
CA LYS A 50 -12.85 -1.25 -9.75
C LYS A 50 -12.27 -2.05 -8.59
N VAL A 51 -10.95 -1.96 -8.37
CA VAL A 51 -10.23 -2.64 -7.29
C VAL A 51 -10.71 -2.20 -5.90
N GLU A 52 -11.07 -0.92 -5.71
CA GLU A 52 -11.63 -0.41 -4.44
C GLU A 52 -12.94 -1.10 -4.09
N ARG A 53 -13.85 -1.18 -5.07
CA ARG A 53 -15.17 -1.82 -4.91
C ARG A 53 -15.09 -3.34 -4.71
N GLU A 54 -14.18 -4.02 -5.42
CA GLU A 54 -13.98 -5.46 -5.30
C GLU A 54 -13.36 -5.86 -3.97
N ARG A 55 -12.42 -5.05 -3.45
CA ARG A 55 -11.73 -5.32 -2.19
C ARG A 55 -12.38 -4.68 -0.97
N GLY A 56 -13.35 -3.77 -1.16
CA GLY A 56 -14.00 -3.03 -0.07
C GLY A 56 -13.06 -2.06 0.65
N ILE A 57 -12.02 -1.56 -0.03
CA ILE A 57 -11.02 -0.65 0.53
C ILE A 57 -10.92 0.61 -0.31
N THR A 58 -10.77 1.76 0.33
CA THR A 58 -10.39 3.00 -0.36
C THR A 58 -8.88 3.01 -0.55
N VAL A 59 -8.43 3.21 -1.78
CA VAL A 59 -7.00 3.28 -2.16
C VAL A 59 -6.59 4.73 -2.38
N LYS A 60 -7.43 5.50 -3.08
CA LYS A 60 -7.14 6.88 -3.44
C LYS A 60 -8.07 7.85 -2.71
N ALA A 61 -7.48 8.92 -2.16
CA ALA A 61 -8.27 9.98 -1.54
C ALA A 61 -9.22 10.62 -2.57
N GLN A 62 -10.47 10.83 -2.16
CA GLN A 62 -11.50 11.51 -2.97
C GLN A 62 -12.05 12.70 -2.19
N THR A 63 -12.36 13.77 -2.90
CA THR A 63 -13.01 14.95 -2.31
C THR A 63 -14.46 15.05 -2.75
N ALA A 64 -15.34 15.37 -1.81
CA ALA A 64 -16.75 15.63 -2.12
C ALA A 64 -17.24 16.84 -1.32
N THR A 65 -17.71 17.85 -2.03
CA THR A 65 -18.34 19.03 -1.43
C THR A 65 -19.84 18.80 -1.31
N MET A 66 -20.37 19.01 -0.13
CA MET A 66 -21.79 18.91 0.20
C MET A 66 -22.33 20.26 0.66
N PHE A 67 -23.59 20.51 0.42
CA PHE A 67 -24.28 21.69 0.94
C PHE A 67 -25.38 21.25 1.91
N HIS A 68 -25.42 21.86 3.08
CA HIS A 68 -26.42 21.55 4.09
C HIS A 68 -26.96 22.83 4.73
N ASP A 69 -28.29 22.96 4.78
CA ASP A 69 -28.94 24.13 5.32
C ASP A 69 -29.38 23.88 6.77
N VAL A 70 -28.83 24.66 7.71
CA VAL A 70 -29.14 24.59 9.16
C VAL A 70 -29.50 26.00 9.63
N ASP A 71 -30.65 26.15 10.30
CA ASP A 71 -31.13 27.42 10.84
C ASP A 71 -31.15 28.57 9.81
N GLY A 72 -31.52 28.27 8.56
CA GLY A 72 -31.56 29.22 7.46
C GLY A 72 -30.19 29.68 6.94
N ARG A 73 -29.11 29.04 7.39
CA ARG A 73 -27.75 29.28 6.90
C ARG A 73 -27.28 28.11 6.07
N ARG A 74 -26.66 28.40 4.93
CA ARG A 74 -26.10 27.38 4.04
C ARG A 74 -24.65 27.10 4.42
N HIS A 75 -24.38 25.88 4.85
CA HIS A 75 -23.05 25.37 5.16
C HIS A 75 -22.50 24.59 3.99
N MET A 76 -21.21 24.77 3.72
CA MET A 76 -20.45 23.99 2.74
C MET A 76 -19.53 23.02 3.48
N LEU A 77 -19.76 21.72 3.30
CA LEU A 77 -19.04 20.65 3.96
C LEU A 77 -18.17 19.95 2.93
N ASN A 78 -16.86 20.03 3.06
CA ASN A 78 -15.91 19.35 2.18
C ASN A 78 -15.42 18.08 2.87
N LEU A 79 -15.91 16.94 2.44
CA LEU A 79 -15.40 15.64 2.84
C LEU A 79 -14.16 15.31 2.00
N ILE A 80 -13.06 15.00 2.66
CA ILE A 80 -11.86 14.44 2.04
C ILE A 80 -11.77 12.99 2.51
N ASP A 81 -12.26 12.07 1.69
CA ASP A 81 -12.24 10.64 2.00
C ASP A 81 -10.82 10.10 1.87
N THR A 82 -10.33 9.41 2.91
CA THR A 82 -8.95 8.93 3.00
C THR A 82 -8.88 7.42 3.05
N PRO A 83 -7.82 6.80 2.51
CA PRO A 83 -7.58 5.38 2.72
C PRO A 83 -7.51 5.01 4.21
N GLY A 84 -7.87 3.77 4.55
CA GLY A 84 -7.79 3.28 5.94
C GLY A 84 -6.59 2.36 6.21
N HIS A 85 -5.81 1.96 5.21
CA HIS A 85 -4.72 0.99 5.34
C HIS A 85 -3.35 1.67 5.52
N VAL A 86 -2.47 1.04 6.31
CA VAL A 86 -1.12 1.55 6.63
C VAL A 86 -0.27 1.83 5.39
N ASP A 87 -0.36 1.00 4.35
CA ASP A 87 0.38 1.18 3.11
C ASP A 87 0.06 2.53 2.43
N PHE A 88 -1.11 3.12 2.74
CA PHE A 88 -1.53 4.42 2.20
C PHE A 88 -1.44 5.55 3.23
N SER A 89 -0.69 5.39 4.32
CA SER A 89 -0.50 6.41 5.37
C SER A 89 0.00 7.76 4.82
N TRP A 90 0.79 7.74 3.76
CA TRP A 90 1.24 8.94 3.06
C TRP A 90 0.07 9.71 2.43
N GLU A 91 -0.88 9.00 1.78
CA GLU A 91 -2.13 9.57 1.25
C GLU A 91 -2.98 10.20 2.36
N VAL A 92 -3.12 9.48 3.49
CA VAL A 92 -3.85 9.97 4.68
C VAL A 92 -3.22 11.25 5.20
N SER A 93 -1.91 11.26 5.41
CA SER A 93 -1.20 12.41 5.96
C SER A 93 -1.39 13.67 5.13
N ARG A 94 -1.30 13.60 3.80
CA ARG A 94 -1.50 14.77 2.93
C ARG A 94 -2.95 15.25 2.86
N SER A 95 -3.89 14.34 2.88
CA SER A 95 -5.33 14.67 2.87
C SER A 95 -5.76 15.36 4.16
N LEU A 96 -5.29 14.87 5.31
CA LEU A 96 -5.56 15.49 6.61
C LEU A 96 -4.96 16.91 6.74
N ALA A 97 -3.93 17.25 5.97
CA ALA A 97 -3.38 18.61 5.97
C ALA A 97 -4.34 19.68 5.40
N ALA A 98 -5.33 19.28 4.61
CA ALA A 98 -6.36 20.16 4.09
C ALA A 98 -7.59 20.26 5.00
N CYS A 99 -7.65 19.47 6.09
CA CYS A 99 -8.79 19.36 7.00
C CYS A 99 -8.62 20.23 8.27
N GLN A 100 -9.74 20.57 8.89
CA GLN A 100 -9.83 21.19 10.23
C GLN A 100 -10.33 20.20 11.28
N GLY A 101 -10.98 19.11 10.86
CA GLY A 101 -11.47 18.06 11.75
C GLY A 101 -11.48 16.70 11.10
N ALA A 102 -11.66 15.69 11.95
CA ALA A 102 -11.79 14.29 11.52
C ALA A 102 -12.85 13.56 12.33
N LEU A 103 -13.65 12.73 11.66
CA LEU A 103 -14.54 11.78 12.31
C LEU A 103 -13.74 10.51 12.60
N LEU A 104 -13.54 10.17 13.87
CA LEU A 104 -12.94 8.91 14.28
C LEU A 104 -14.02 7.84 14.37
N LEU A 105 -14.11 7.02 13.34
CA LEU A 105 -15.16 5.99 13.21
C LEU A 105 -14.66 4.66 13.76
N VAL A 106 -15.34 4.13 14.78
CA VAL A 106 -15.05 2.84 15.40
C VAL A 106 -16.28 1.94 15.33
N ASP A 107 -16.08 0.68 14.99
CA ASP A 107 -17.14 -0.34 14.99
C ASP A 107 -17.49 -0.73 16.42
N ALA A 108 -18.76 -0.57 16.80
CA ALA A 108 -19.25 -0.86 18.15
C ALA A 108 -19.21 -2.36 18.52
N SER A 109 -18.99 -3.25 17.56
CA SER A 109 -18.83 -4.70 17.78
C SER A 109 -17.36 -5.13 17.86
N GLN A 110 -16.46 -4.45 17.10
CA GLN A 110 -15.05 -4.82 17.04
C GLN A 110 -14.15 -3.97 17.95
N GLY A 111 -14.53 -2.74 18.25
CA GLY A 111 -13.78 -1.81 19.07
C GLY A 111 -12.55 -1.20 18.37
N VAL A 112 -11.68 -0.59 19.18
CA VAL A 112 -10.47 0.07 18.69
C VAL A 112 -9.51 -0.95 18.05
N GLN A 113 -8.93 -0.57 16.90
CA GLN A 113 -8.01 -1.37 16.11
C GLN A 113 -6.68 -0.61 15.92
N ALA A 114 -5.60 -1.31 15.56
CA ALA A 114 -4.26 -0.74 15.44
C ALA A 114 -4.21 0.48 14.50
N GLN A 115 -4.82 0.37 13.32
CA GLN A 115 -4.87 1.47 12.36
C GLN A 115 -5.62 2.72 12.89
N SER A 116 -6.66 2.51 13.72
CA SER A 116 -7.37 3.64 14.35
C SER A 116 -6.44 4.45 15.26
N ILE A 117 -5.51 3.78 15.94
CA ILE A 117 -4.54 4.43 16.83
C ILE A 117 -3.56 5.27 16.03
N SER A 118 -2.94 4.70 14.99
CA SER A 118 -1.95 5.41 14.17
C SER A 118 -2.54 6.63 13.48
N VAL A 119 -3.72 6.49 12.85
CA VAL A 119 -4.36 7.61 12.17
C VAL A 119 -4.86 8.68 13.15
N PHE A 120 -5.31 8.28 14.35
CA PHE A 120 -5.64 9.23 15.41
C PHE A 120 -4.43 10.08 15.81
N HIS A 121 -3.25 9.48 15.99
CA HIS A 121 -2.03 10.22 16.31
C HIS A 121 -1.65 11.21 15.23
N ILE A 122 -1.72 10.81 13.95
CA ILE A 122 -1.47 11.71 12.82
C ILE A 122 -2.45 12.91 12.83
N ALA A 123 -3.74 12.66 13.08
CA ALA A 123 -4.75 13.72 13.17
C ALA A 123 -4.51 14.66 14.37
N LYS A 124 -4.13 14.10 15.52
CA LYS A 124 -3.82 14.86 16.75
C LYS A 124 -2.57 15.73 16.61
N GLU A 125 -1.50 15.21 16.02
CA GLU A 125 -0.26 15.96 15.74
C GLU A 125 -0.52 17.16 14.82
N ARG A 126 -1.50 17.06 13.93
CA ARG A 126 -1.93 18.16 13.06
C ARG A 126 -2.88 19.14 13.73
N GLY A 127 -3.28 18.90 14.98
CA GLY A 127 -4.19 19.75 15.73
C GLY A 127 -5.64 19.73 15.23
N LEU A 128 -6.06 18.64 14.57
CA LEU A 128 -7.43 18.49 14.07
C LEU A 128 -8.42 18.29 15.23
N THR A 129 -9.62 18.85 15.07
CA THR A 129 -10.75 18.55 15.96
C THR A 129 -11.27 17.14 15.66
N ILE A 130 -11.24 16.24 16.64
CA ILE A 130 -11.66 14.86 16.47
C ILE A 130 -13.06 14.66 17.04
N ILE A 131 -13.97 14.13 16.23
CA ILE A 131 -15.34 13.77 16.62
C ILE A 131 -15.40 12.24 16.70
N PRO A 132 -15.60 11.65 17.88
CA PRO A 132 -15.72 10.20 18.02
C PRO A 132 -17.10 9.71 17.58
N VAL A 133 -17.12 8.66 16.75
CA VAL A 133 -18.33 8.07 16.20
C VAL A 133 -18.30 6.55 16.35
N LEU A 134 -19.29 5.97 17.01
CA LEU A 134 -19.48 4.54 17.15
C LEU A 134 -20.50 4.04 16.12
N ASN A 135 -20.02 3.24 15.19
CA ASN A 135 -20.83 2.73 14.08
C ASN A 135 -21.30 1.29 14.33
N LYS A 136 -22.28 0.87 13.54
CA LYS A 136 -22.87 -0.48 13.56
C LYS A 136 -23.58 -0.81 14.88
N VAL A 137 -24.16 0.19 15.54
CA VAL A 137 -24.92 -0.04 16.78
C VAL A 137 -26.19 -0.88 16.58
N ASP A 138 -26.57 -1.12 15.33
CA ASP A 138 -27.68 -2.00 14.93
C ASP A 138 -27.35 -3.50 15.04
N LEU A 139 -26.08 -3.86 15.18
CA LEU A 139 -25.66 -5.25 15.28
C LEU A 139 -25.94 -5.83 16.69
N PRO A 140 -26.41 -7.09 16.80
CA PRO A 140 -26.64 -7.73 18.11
C PRO A 140 -25.38 -7.83 18.98
N ALA A 141 -24.19 -7.89 18.37
CA ALA A 141 -22.91 -7.97 19.05
C ALA A 141 -22.34 -6.59 19.43
N ALA A 142 -23.03 -5.49 19.12
CA ALA A 142 -22.56 -4.14 19.42
C ALA A 142 -22.57 -3.87 20.94
N GLN A 143 -21.50 -3.28 21.45
CA GLN A 143 -21.31 -2.89 22.85
C GLN A 143 -20.85 -1.42 22.92
N PRO A 144 -21.71 -0.46 22.57
CA PRO A 144 -21.29 0.94 22.38
C PRO A 144 -20.71 1.57 23.64
N GLU A 145 -21.27 1.31 24.81
CA GLU A 145 -20.79 1.86 26.11
C GLU A 145 -19.37 1.37 26.42
N ARG A 146 -19.14 0.05 26.31
CA ARG A 146 -17.81 -0.55 26.49
C ARG A 146 -16.78 0.02 25.54
N ILE A 147 -17.15 0.21 24.27
CA ILE A 147 -16.24 0.73 23.27
C ILE A 147 -15.97 2.24 23.48
N ALA A 148 -16.95 3.00 23.97
CA ALA A 148 -16.74 4.38 24.40
C ALA A 148 -15.72 4.47 25.54
N ASP A 149 -15.79 3.58 26.54
CA ASP A 149 -14.79 3.49 27.63
C ASP A 149 -13.41 3.09 27.09
N GLN A 150 -13.35 2.16 26.12
CA GLN A 150 -12.10 1.82 25.43
C GLN A 150 -11.50 3.01 24.68
N MET A 151 -12.33 3.83 24.01
CA MET A 151 -11.87 5.07 23.38
C MET A 151 -11.37 6.09 24.41
N ALA A 152 -11.98 6.15 25.59
CA ALA A 152 -11.52 7.01 26.68
C ALA A 152 -10.13 6.58 27.17
N SER A 153 -9.92 5.31 27.43
CA SER A 153 -8.64 4.77 27.93
C SER A 153 -7.52 4.87 26.90
N THR A 154 -7.83 4.70 25.60
CA THR A 154 -6.84 4.68 24.53
C THR A 154 -6.50 6.09 24.00
N PHE A 155 -7.50 6.92 23.81
CA PHE A 155 -7.35 8.22 23.14
C PHE A 155 -7.52 9.44 24.07
N GLY A 156 -8.01 9.22 25.31
CA GLY A 156 -8.36 10.29 26.23
C GLY A 156 -9.62 11.05 25.81
N ILE A 157 -10.54 10.41 25.11
CA ILE A 157 -11.81 10.97 24.63
C ILE A 157 -12.88 10.77 25.71
N ASP A 158 -13.68 11.81 26.00
CA ASP A 158 -14.82 11.69 26.92
C ASP A 158 -15.89 10.78 26.29
N PRO A 159 -16.27 9.65 26.93
CA PRO A 159 -17.31 8.73 26.44
C PRO A 159 -18.64 9.41 26.10
N ALA A 160 -19.03 10.44 26.86
CA ALA A 160 -20.26 11.19 26.65
C ALA A 160 -20.29 11.95 25.32
N THR A 161 -19.14 12.21 24.71
CA THR A 161 -19.03 12.90 23.43
C THR A 161 -19.17 11.99 22.23
N CYS A 162 -19.16 10.65 22.44
CA CYS A 162 -19.29 9.64 21.39
C CYS A 162 -20.69 9.65 20.75
N ILE A 163 -20.73 9.72 19.43
CA ILE A 163 -21.99 9.70 18.68
C ILE A 163 -22.25 8.27 18.21
N HIS A 164 -23.39 7.72 18.61
CA HIS A 164 -23.82 6.37 18.26
C HIS A 164 -24.61 6.37 16.96
N ILE A 165 -24.16 5.60 15.96
CA ILE A 165 -24.81 5.55 14.64
C ILE A 165 -24.90 4.14 14.07
N SER A 166 -25.77 3.99 13.09
CA SER A 166 -25.69 2.94 12.09
C SER A 166 -25.66 3.58 10.71
N ALA A 167 -24.50 3.61 10.08
CA ALA A 167 -24.37 4.12 8.72
C ALA A 167 -25.24 3.34 7.72
N LYS A 168 -25.44 2.03 7.95
CA LYS A 168 -26.28 1.16 7.12
C LYS A 168 -27.74 1.56 7.17
N THR A 169 -28.31 1.78 8.35
CA THR A 169 -29.73 2.12 8.53
C THR A 169 -30.00 3.62 8.47
N GLY A 170 -28.99 4.46 8.67
CA GLY A 170 -29.09 5.92 8.78
C GLY A 170 -29.34 6.43 10.20
N LEU A 171 -29.46 5.52 11.18
CA LEU A 171 -29.70 5.89 12.58
C LEU A 171 -28.57 6.78 13.11
N GLY A 172 -28.91 7.94 13.68
CA GLY A 172 -27.98 8.84 14.35
C GLY A 172 -27.03 9.63 13.42
N VAL A 173 -27.05 9.42 12.11
CA VAL A 173 -26.14 10.10 11.16
C VAL A 173 -26.41 11.60 11.09
N GLU A 174 -27.66 12.05 11.32
CA GLU A 174 -28.02 13.46 11.41
C GLU A 174 -27.26 14.19 12.53
N LYS A 175 -27.05 13.50 13.67
CA LYS A 175 -26.25 14.03 14.79
C LYS A 175 -24.78 14.23 14.39
N VAL A 176 -24.27 13.39 13.48
CA VAL A 176 -22.89 13.55 12.96
C VAL A 176 -22.80 14.80 12.10
N LEU A 177 -23.76 15.08 11.21
CA LEU A 177 -23.81 16.31 10.42
C LEU A 177 -23.86 17.56 11.32
N GLN A 178 -24.71 17.53 12.35
CA GLN A 178 -24.80 18.61 13.33
C GLN A 178 -23.47 18.81 14.06
N ALA A 179 -22.84 17.72 14.54
CA ALA A 179 -21.56 17.80 15.24
C ALA A 179 -20.42 18.32 14.35
N ILE A 180 -20.39 17.99 13.06
CA ILE A 180 -19.44 18.56 12.10
C ILE A 180 -19.56 20.08 12.07
N ILE A 181 -20.77 20.60 11.96
CA ILE A 181 -21.04 22.04 11.85
C ILE A 181 -20.73 22.77 13.17
N GLU A 182 -21.08 22.18 14.31
CA GLU A 182 -20.94 22.80 15.63
C GLU A 182 -19.53 22.70 16.21
N ARG A 183 -18.85 21.55 16.03
CA ARG A 183 -17.59 21.24 16.74
C ARG A 183 -16.34 21.51 15.91
N ILE A 184 -16.41 21.39 14.60
CA ILE A 184 -15.21 21.64 13.75
C ILE A 184 -15.14 23.14 13.46
N PRO A 185 -14.04 23.80 13.83
CA PRO A 185 -13.88 25.22 13.57
C PRO A 185 -13.75 25.48 12.07
N PRO A 186 -14.29 26.60 11.55
CA PRO A 186 -14.07 26.98 10.17
C PRO A 186 -12.59 27.22 9.91
N PRO A 187 -12.11 27.04 8.66
CA PRO A 187 -10.73 27.32 8.30
C PRO A 187 -10.33 28.75 8.66
N LYS A 188 -9.19 28.91 9.32
CA LYS A 188 -8.60 30.24 9.58
C LYS A 188 -7.94 30.76 8.32
N ALA A 189 -8.72 31.15 7.34
CA ALA A 189 -8.24 31.56 6.02
C ALA A 189 -8.62 33.04 5.78
N PRO A 190 -7.69 33.99 5.97
CA PRO A 190 -7.96 35.41 5.75
C PRO A 190 -8.27 35.69 4.27
N SER A 191 -9.32 36.49 4.05
CA SER A 191 -9.71 36.96 2.71
C SER A 191 -8.72 37.99 2.14
N ASP A 192 -8.13 38.76 3.06
CA ASP A 192 -7.22 39.84 2.70
C ASP A 192 -5.78 39.33 2.66
N GLY A 193 -5.12 39.56 1.52
CA GLY A 193 -3.75 39.17 1.33
C GLY A 193 -3.50 38.42 0.01
N PRO A 194 -2.23 38.09 -0.27
CA PRO A 194 -1.85 37.38 -1.48
C PRO A 194 -2.41 35.94 -1.47
N LEU A 195 -2.70 35.41 -2.65
CA LEU A 195 -3.11 34.02 -2.81
C LEU A 195 -2.05 33.08 -2.22
N LYS A 196 -2.49 32.19 -1.33
CA LYS A 196 -1.70 31.08 -0.79
C LYS A 196 -2.55 29.81 -0.83
N ALA A 197 -2.23 28.92 -1.74
CA ALA A 197 -2.97 27.67 -1.96
C ALA A 197 -2.06 26.46 -1.81
N LEU A 198 -2.48 25.47 -1.02
CA LEU A 198 -1.79 24.20 -0.83
C LEU A 198 -2.24 23.22 -1.91
N LEU A 199 -1.31 22.69 -2.70
CA LEU A 199 -1.55 21.58 -3.59
C LEU A 199 -1.42 20.27 -2.79
N PHE A 200 -2.54 19.64 -2.42
CA PHE A 200 -2.51 18.45 -1.56
C PHE A 200 -2.70 17.14 -2.32
N ASP A 201 -3.32 17.19 -3.54
CA ASP A 201 -3.43 16.03 -4.43
C ASP A 201 -3.53 16.44 -5.90
N SER A 202 -3.44 15.47 -6.81
CA SER A 202 -3.60 15.70 -8.23
C SER A 202 -4.12 14.47 -8.96
N LEU A 203 -4.92 14.71 -10.00
CA LEU A 203 -5.46 13.73 -10.92
C LEU A 203 -4.86 13.94 -12.30
N TYR A 204 -4.80 12.91 -13.11
CA TYR A 204 -4.38 13.06 -14.50
C TYR A 204 -5.55 12.77 -15.44
N ASP A 205 -5.86 13.73 -16.30
CA ASP A 205 -6.83 13.62 -17.38
C ASP A 205 -6.13 13.60 -18.73
N ARG A 206 -6.54 12.70 -19.64
CA ARG A 206 -5.88 12.52 -20.95
C ARG A 206 -5.97 13.76 -21.86
N TYR A 207 -7.00 14.58 -21.66
CA TYR A 207 -7.29 15.74 -22.50
C TYR A 207 -6.84 17.06 -21.87
N ARG A 208 -7.02 17.19 -20.57
CA ARG A 208 -6.74 18.43 -19.80
C ARG A 208 -5.38 18.41 -19.10
N GLY A 209 -4.68 17.28 -19.12
CA GLY A 209 -3.42 17.10 -18.40
C GLY A 209 -3.63 16.92 -16.90
N VAL A 210 -2.82 17.58 -16.09
CA VAL A 210 -2.90 17.45 -14.62
C VAL A 210 -3.97 18.37 -14.05
N ILE A 211 -4.91 17.79 -13.33
CA ILE A 211 -5.91 18.48 -12.51
C ILE A 211 -5.39 18.49 -11.07
N SER A 212 -5.13 19.68 -10.54
CA SER A 212 -4.58 19.86 -9.19
C SER A 212 -5.68 20.12 -8.19
N LEU A 213 -5.69 19.39 -7.07
CA LEU A 213 -6.59 19.62 -5.94
C LEU A 213 -5.92 20.57 -4.95
N LEU A 214 -6.61 21.68 -4.67
CA LEU A 214 -6.10 22.78 -3.86
C LEU A 214 -6.96 23.01 -2.61
N SER A 215 -6.27 23.39 -1.54
CA SER A 215 -6.88 24.01 -0.36
C SER A 215 -6.44 25.48 -0.30
N ILE A 216 -7.41 26.41 -0.37
CA ILE A 216 -7.12 27.84 -0.37
C ILE A 216 -6.90 28.32 1.08
N GLN A 217 -5.68 28.63 1.43
CA GLN A 217 -5.30 29.05 2.78
C GLN A 217 -5.41 30.56 2.98
N GLN A 218 -5.26 31.34 1.91
CA GLN A 218 -5.37 32.80 1.94
C GLN A 218 -5.68 33.34 0.54
N GLY A 219 -6.38 34.47 0.47
CA GLY A 219 -6.75 35.11 -0.79
C GLY A 219 -7.78 34.28 -1.57
N TRP A 220 -7.90 34.52 -2.85
CA TRP A 220 -8.88 33.85 -3.73
C TRP A 220 -8.28 33.61 -5.12
N LEU A 221 -8.87 32.68 -5.87
CA LEU A 221 -8.41 32.26 -7.19
C LEU A 221 -9.57 32.26 -8.20
N ARG A 222 -9.35 32.77 -9.42
CA ARG A 222 -10.32 32.80 -10.52
C ARG A 222 -9.74 32.24 -11.80
N LYS A 223 -10.61 31.88 -12.73
CA LYS A 223 -10.22 31.52 -14.10
C LYS A 223 -9.50 32.69 -14.77
N GLY A 224 -8.39 32.39 -15.46
CA GLY A 224 -7.51 33.37 -16.09
C GLY A 224 -6.42 33.95 -15.17
N ASP A 225 -6.45 33.66 -13.87
CA ASP A 225 -5.38 34.08 -12.96
C ASP A 225 -4.06 33.39 -13.33
N LYS A 226 -2.96 34.16 -13.26
CA LYS A 226 -1.61 33.64 -13.47
C LYS A 226 -1.01 33.27 -12.11
N ILE A 227 -0.73 31.99 -11.94
CA ILE A 227 -0.16 31.41 -10.72
C ILE A 227 1.27 30.94 -10.93
N GLN A 228 2.00 30.82 -9.86
CA GLN A 228 3.37 30.33 -9.85
C GLN A 228 3.56 29.31 -8.72
N SER A 229 4.24 28.21 -9.03
CA SER A 229 4.68 27.19 -8.08
C SER A 229 5.89 27.71 -7.29
N THR A 230 5.90 27.58 -5.97
CA THR A 230 7.05 27.94 -5.14
C THR A 230 8.20 26.95 -5.33
N HIS A 231 7.89 25.67 -5.56
CA HIS A 231 8.88 24.60 -5.73
C HIS A 231 9.57 24.63 -7.08
N THR A 232 8.78 24.60 -8.17
CA THR A 232 9.33 24.55 -9.54
C THR A 232 9.62 25.93 -10.12
N ARG A 233 9.06 26.99 -9.53
CA ARG A 233 9.08 28.39 -10.04
C ARG A 233 8.44 28.57 -11.42
N LYS A 234 7.82 27.52 -11.96
CA LYS A 234 7.08 27.58 -13.22
C LYS A 234 5.79 28.39 -13.05
N ARG A 235 5.36 29.06 -14.12
CA ARG A 235 4.16 29.89 -14.17
C ARG A 235 3.11 29.20 -15.01
N TYR A 236 1.86 29.28 -14.55
CA TYR A 236 0.71 28.68 -15.21
C TYR A 236 -0.45 29.66 -15.22
N GLU A 237 -1.36 29.47 -16.17
CA GLU A 237 -2.63 30.19 -16.22
C GLU A 237 -3.76 29.21 -15.89
N VAL A 238 -4.67 29.61 -15.02
CA VAL A 238 -5.81 28.81 -14.61
C VAL A 238 -6.83 28.79 -15.75
N THR A 239 -6.95 27.68 -16.45
CA THR A 239 -7.87 27.49 -17.58
C THR A 239 -9.27 27.10 -17.11
N GLU A 240 -9.32 26.33 -16.02
CA GLU A 240 -10.57 25.84 -15.42
C GLU A 240 -10.38 25.70 -13.91
N LEU A 241 -11.45 25.92 -13.15
CA LEU A 241 -11.51 25.69 -11.72
C LEU A 241 -12.93 25.36 -11.26
N GLY A 242 -13.04 24.68 -10.14
CA GLY A 242 -14.33 24.30 -9.56
C GLY A 242 -14.19 23.52 -8.27
N ILE A 243 -15.30 22.92 -7.85
CA ILE A 243 -15.40 22.04 -6.68
C ILE A 243 -15.77 20.61 -7.12
N MET A 244 -15.48 19.64 -6.27
CA MET A 244 -15.89 18.23 -6.48
C MET A 244 -17.23 17.98 -5.77
N HIS A 245 -18.33 17.66 -6.51
CA HIS A 245 -19.68 17.56 -5.94
C HIS A 245 -20.50 16.36 -6.48
N PRO A 246 -20.19 15.11 -6.16
CA PRO A 246 -18.89 14.45 -6.10
C PRO A 246 -18.13 14.48 -7.44
N GLU A 247 -18.87 14.79 -8.55
CA GLU A 247 -18.27 15.06 -9.86
C GLU A 247 -17.79 16.52 -9.93
N GLU A 248 -16.97 16.80 -10.93
CA GLU A 248 -16.45 18.14 -11.16
C GLU A 248 -17.57 19.15 -11.45
N MET A 249 -17.69 20.17 -10.64
CA MET A 249 -18.62 21.27 -10.82
C MET A 249 -17.84 22.58 -11.01
N PRO A 250 -17.84 23.16 -12.23
CA PRO A 250 -17.16 24.43 -12.48
C PRO A 250 -17.69 25.56 -11.59
N ALA A 251 -16.77 26.41 -11.12
CA ALA A 251 -17.11 27.55 -10.28
C ALA A 251 -16.51 28.84 -10.86
N THR A 252 -17.01 30.00 -10.41
CA THR A 252 -16.48 31.30 -10.82
C THR A 252 -15.18 31.67 -10.11
N GLY A 253 -14.90 31.04 -8.98
CA GLY A 253 -13.71 31.25 -8.18
C GLY A 253 -13.64 30.30 -6.99
N LEU A 254 -12.44 30.14 -6.45
CA LEU A 254 -12.20 29.45 -5.17
C LEU A 254 -11.83 30.52 -4.13
N PHE A 255 -12.47 30.43 -2.97
CA PHE A 255 -12.38 31.41 -1.90
C PHE A 255 -11.60 30.85 -0.69
N PRO A 256 -11.18 31.73 0.24
CA PRO A 256 -10.42 31.31 1.42
C PRO A 256 -11.12 30.19 2.20
N GLY A 257 -10.36 29.16 2.56
CA GLY A 257 -10.86 27.99 3.29
C GLY A 257 -11.55 26.94 2.44
N GLN A 258 -11.75 27.17 1.15
CA GLN A 258 -12.35 26.18 0.25
C GLN A 258 -11.33 25.17 -0.29
N VAL A 259 -11.83 23.99 -0.54
CA VAL A 259 -11.14 22.93 -1.31
C VAL A 259 -11.77 22.89 -2.70
N GLY A 260 -10.92 22.78 -3.72
CA GLY A 260 -11.39 22.72 -5.10
C GLY A 260 -10.32 22.19 -6.05
N TYR A 261 -10.65 22.13 -7.32
CA TYR A 261 -9.74 21.71 -8.37
C TYR A 261 -9.39 22.86 -9.31
N ILE A 262 -8.22 22.75 -9.93
CA ILE A 262 -7.82 23.59 -11.06
C ILE A 262 -7.23 22.75 -12.18
N ALA A 263 -7.44 23.18 -13.42
CA ALA A 263 -6.66 22.78 -14.58
C ALA A 263 -5.88 24.00 -15.08
N CYS A 264 -4.58 23.81 -15.35
CA CYS A 264 -3.68 24.91 -15.74
C CYS A 264 -2.64 24.47 -16.77
N ASN A 265 -2.99 23.54 -17.66
CA ASN A 265 -2.14 23.03 -18.74
C ASN A 265 -0.79 22.44 -18.29
N MET A 266 -0.71 21.94 -17.06
CA MET A 266 0.42 21.10 -16.64
C MET A 266 0.36 19.78 -17.41
N LYS A 267 1.39 19.49 -18.20
CA LYS A 267 1.42 18.32 -19.09
C LYS A 267 1.97 17.08 -18.38
N GLU A 268 2.92 17.30 -17.49
CA GLU A 268 3.58 16.24 -16.75
C GLU A 268 3.15 16.26 -15.29
N SER A 269 2.91 15.09 -14.73
CA SER A 269 2.52 15.02 -13.33
C SER A 269 3.61 15.55 -12.39
N ALA A 270 4.88 15.48 -12.78
CA ALA A 270 6.00 16.05 -12.02
C ALA A 270 5.90 17.58 -11.82
N GLU A 271 5.14 18.28 -12.65
CA GLU A 271 4.95 19.74 -12.53
C GLU A 271 4.02 20.12 -11.36
N ALA A 272 3.06 19.26 -11.01
CA ALA A 272 2.19 19.47 -9.85
C ALA A 272 2.79 18.78 -8.60
N HIS A 273 3.83 19.33 -8.04
CA HIS A 273 4.47 18.78 -6.84
C HIS A 273 3.51 18.81 -5.64
N ILE A 274 3.17 17.62 -5.11
CA ILE A 274 2.27 17.51 -3.96
C ILE A 274 2.96 18.10 -2.72
N GLY A 275 2.24 18.99 -2.01
CA GLY A 275 2.80 19.79 -0.91
C GLY A 275 3.32 21.14 -1.36
N ASP A 276 3.26 21.47 -2.66
CA ASP A 276 3.67 22.77 -3.17
C ASP A 276 2.69 23.88 -2.77
N THR A 277 3.21 25.07 -2.67
CA THR A 277 2.45 26.30 -2.44
C THR A 277 2.32 27.07 -3.74
N LEU A 278 1.09 27.29 -4.17
CA LEU A 278 0.79 28.11 -5.34
C LEU A 278 0.44 29.53 -4.91
N HIS A 279 1.00 30.51 -5.58
CA HIS A 279 0.74 31.94 -5.37
C HIS A 279 0.52 32.68 -6.69
N ARG A 280 0.01 33.91 -6.66
CA ARG A 280 -0.11 34.74 -7.86
C ARG A 280 1.26 35.18 -8.36
N VAL A 281 1.43 35.25 -9.67
CA VAL A 281 2.64 35.80 -10.29
C VAL A 281 2.82 37.26 -9.85
N GLY A 282 4.00 37.55 -9.31
CA GLY A 282 4.32 38.91 -8.81
C GLY A 282 3.95 39.15 -7.32
N ALA A 283 3.28 38.19 -6.65
CA ALA A 283 2.97 38.29 -5.24
C ALA A 283 3.47 37.02 -4.50
N PRO A 284 4.81 36.86 -4.33
CA PRO A 284 5.38 35.68 -3.68
C PRO A 284 4.93 35.60 -2.21
N VAL A 285 4.75 34.36 -1.73
CA VAL A 285 4.39 34.03 -0.35
C VAL A 285 5.39 33.05 0.23
N ASP A 286 5.49 33.00 1.55
CA ASP A 286 6.28 31.98 2.22
C ASP A 286 5.71 30.60 1.92
N PRO A 287 6.54 29.61 1.51
CA PRO A 287 6.07 28.27 1.24
C PRO A 287 5.50 27.64 2.50
N MET A 288 4.44 26.87 2.32
CA MET A 288 3.89 26.05 3.39
C MET A 288 4.83 24.86 3.67
N PRO A 289 4.78 24.29 4.89
CA PRO A 289 5.50 23.05 5.14
C PRO A 289 5.05 22.00 4.12
N GLY A 290 6.00 21.52 3.33
CA GLY A 290 5.74 20.46 2.36
C GLY A 290 5.50 19.11 3.03
N PHE A 291 5.16 18.12 2.23
CA PHE A 291 5.07 16.74 2.69
C PHE A 291 6.43 16.05 2.54
N ARG A 292 6.71 15.13 3.46
CA ARG A 292 7.85 14.21 3.26
C ARG A 292 7.58 13.40 1.99
N PRO A 293 8.59 13.18 1.12
CA PRO A 293 8.39 12.34 -0.06
C PRO A 293 7.98 10.93 0.35
N ALA A 294 7.15 10.30 -0.48
CA ALA A 294 6.82 8.90 -0.29
C ALA A 294 8.10 8.05 -0.33
N LYS A 295 8.31 7.21 0.69
CA LYS A 295 9.45 6.30 0.77
C LYS A 295 8.98 4.91 0.34
N ALA A 296 9.57 4.38 -0.73
CA ALA A 296 9.27 3.02 -1.13
C ALA A 296 9.85 2.04 -0.11
N MET A 297 8.99 1.18 0.43
CA MET A 297 9.31 0.20 1.47
C MET A 297 9.50 -1.20 0.89
N VAL A 298 8.79 -1.51 -0.22
CA VAL A 298 8.77 -2.83 -0.85
C VAL A 298 9.10 -2.68 -2.33
N PHE A 299 9.98 -3.52 -2.84
CA PHE A 299 10.40 -3.52 -4.24
C PHE A 299 10.10 -4.86 -4.90
N ALA A 300 9.61 -4.83 -6.14
CA ALA A 300 9.43 -6.03 -6.95
C ALA A 300 9.79 -5.76 -8.41
N GLY A 301 10.33 -6.78 -9.08
CA GLY A 301 10.49 -6.75 -10.53
C GLY A 301 9.17 -7.11 -11.19
N VAL A 302 8.78 -6.35 -12.21
CA VAL A 302 7.57 -6.55 -13.00
C VAL A 302 7.98 -6.78 -14.45
N PHE A 303 7.65 -7.96 -14.96
CA PHE A 303 8.03 -8.40 -16.31
C PHE A 303 6.80 -8.77 -17.10
N PRO A 304 6.79 -8.57 -18.42
CA PRO A 304 5.68 -9.03 -19.27
C PRO A 304 5.71 -10.57 -19.37
N ILE A 305 4.57 -11.18 -19.65
CA ILE A 305 4.50 -12.62 -19.94
C ILE A 305 5.22 -12.92 -21.25
N ASP A 306 5.03 -12.12 -22.29
CA ASP A 306 5.80 -12.18 -23.51
C ASP A 306 6.78 -11.00 -23.58
N ASN A 307 8.05 -11.28 -23.85
CA ASN A 307 9.08 -10.23 -23.96
C ASN A 307 8.78 -9.22 -25.09
N ALA A 308 8.02 -9.57 -26.09
CA ALA A 308 7.58 -8.67 -27.15
C ALA A 308 6.65 -7.56 -26.63
N ASP A 309 5.93 -7.82 -25.53
CA ASP A 309 5.00 -6.88 -24.91
C ASP A 309 5.66 -5.85 -23.97
N PHE A 310 6.97 -5.90 -23.79
CA PHE A 310 7.67 -4.96 -22.89
C PHE A 310 7.38 -3.48 -23.20
N PRO A 311 7.36 -3.01 -24.46
CA PRO A 311 7.03 -1.61 -24.73
C PRO A 311 5.60 -1.22 -24.31
N LYS A 312 4.62 -2.15 -24.45
CA LYS A 312 3.24 -1.96 -24.00
C LYS A 312 3.19 -1.89 -22.47
N LEU A 313 3.92 -2.78 -21.80
CA LEU A 313 4.01 -2.80 -20.34
C LEU A 313 4.65 -1.51 -19.80
N GLU A 314 5.77 -1.07 -20.36
CA GLU A 314 6.45 0.17 -19.96
C GLU A 314 5.54 1.40 -20.08
N GLU A 315 4.80 1.49 -21.20
CA GLU A 315 3.83 2.58 -21.38
C GLU A 315 2.66 2.48 -20.38
N SER A 316 2.18 1.28 -20.07
CA SER A 316 1.12 1.06 -19.08
C SER A 316 1.56 1.45 -17.67
N ILE A 317 2.78 1.05 -17.28
CA ILE A 317 3.40 1.46 -16.02
C ILE A 317 3.54 2.99 -15.98
N ARG A 318 4.07 3.60 -17.04
CA ARG A 318 4.22 5.05 -17.14
C ARG A 318 2.88 5.78 -16.96
N ARG A 319 1.80 5.30 -17.59
CA ARG A 319 0.46 5.90 -17.45
C ARG A 319 -0.10 5.74 -16.05
N LEU A 320 0.06 4.56 -15.46
CA LEU A 320 -0.44 4.30 -14.10
C LEU A 320 0.30 5.15 -13.06
N THR A 321 1.61 5.34 -13.22
CA THR A 321 2.42 6.20 -12.33
C THR A 321 2.15 7.71 -12.49
N LEU A 322 1.49 8.14 -13.57
CA LEU A 322 0.96 9.51 -13.66
C LEU A 322 -0.13 9.78 -12.63
N THR A 323 -0.90 8.74 -12.27
CA THR A 323 -1.98 8.83 -11.28
C THR A 323 -1.54 8.40 -9.88
N ASP A 324 -0.42 7.68 -9.76
CA ASP A 324 0.13 7.22 -8.49
C ASP A 324 1.64 7.52 -8.41
N ARG A 325 1.96 8.61 -7.74
CA ARG A 325 3.33 9.15 -7.65
C ARG A 325 4.17 8.55 -6.54
N SER A 326 3.58 7.72 -5.71
CA SER A 326 4.30 7.05 -4.64
C SER A 326 5.20 5.93 -5.15
N ILE A 327 5.06 5.54 -6.42
CA ILE A 327 5.76 4.43 -7.04
C ILE A 327 7.10 4.89 -7.63
N ALA A 328 8.18 4.27 -7.18
CA ALA A 328 9.49 4.40 -7.80
C ALA A 328 9.62 3.43 -8.98
N VAL A 329 10.12 3.90 -10.14
CA VAL A 329 10.27 3.07 -11.35
C VAL A 329 11.72 3.07 -11.80
N GLN A 330 12.29 1.88 -12.01
CA GLN A 330 13.61 1.65 -12.58
C GLN A 330 13.51 0.55 -13.63
N ARG A 331 14.23 0.69 -14.75
CA ARG A 331 14.34 -0.39 -15.72
C ARG A 331 15.20 -1.52 -15.15
N GLU A 332 14.79 -2.74 -15.36
CA GLU A 332 15.50 -3.94 -14.94
C GLU A 332 15.59 -4.92 -16.11
N SER A 333 16.67 -5.70 -16.12
CA SER A 333 16.85 -6.80 -17.09
C SER A 333 17.23 -8.06 -16.33
N SER A 334 16.53 -9.16 -16.63
CA SER A 334 16.78 -10.48 -16.07
C SER A 334 17.23 -11.43 -17.19
N SER A 335 18.24 -12.24 -16.91
CA SER A 335 18.69 -13.29 -17.85
C SER A 335 17.61 -14.35 -18.13
N ALA A 336 16.65 -14.52 -17.21
CA ALA A 336 15.58 -15.50 -17.30
C ALA A 336 14.26 -14.91 -17.82
N LEU A 337 13.92 -13.68 -17.43
CA LEU A 337 12.62 -13.03 -17.73
C LEU A 337 12.70 -11.92 -18.80
N GLY A 338 13.91 -11.60 -19.28
CA GLY A 338 14.11 -10.55 -20.27
C GLY A 338 14.06 -9.14 -19.69
N GLN A 339 13.48 -8.20 -20.44
CA GLN A 339 13.34 -6.80 -20.02
C GLN A 339 12.09 -6.60 -19.17
N GLY A 340 12.22 -5.77 -18.13
CA GLY A 340 11.15 -5.44 -17.19
C GLY A 340 11.42 -4.13 -16.46
N CYS A 341 10.63 -3.89 -15.43
CA CYS A 341 10.78 -2.74 -14.54
C CYS A 341 10.85 -3.21 -13.10
N ARG A 342 11.76 -2.62 -12.32
CA ARG A 342 11.76 -2.74 -10.87
C ARG A 342 10.97 -1.59 -10.29
N LEU A 343 9.91 -1.92 -9.57
CA LEU A 343 9.00 -0.96 -8.98
C LEU A 343 9.15 -0.95 -7.47
N GLY A 344 9.13 0.24 -6.88
CA GLY A 344 9.10 0.44 -5.44
C GLY A 344 7.73 0.92 -4.99
N PHE A 345 7.15 0.24 -4.00
CA PHE A 345 5.81 0.44 -3.47
C PHE A 345 5.85 0.86 -2.00
N LEU A 346 4.79 1.47 -1.50
CA LEU A 346 4.64 1.82 -0.09
C LEU A 346 4.50 0.59 0.82
N GLY A 347 3.88 -0.48 0.31
CA GLY A 347 3.70 -1.75 1.00
C GLY A 347 3.20 -2.86 0.07
N THR A 348 2.88 -4.02 0.64
CA THR A 348 2.47 -5.20 -0.14
C THR A 348 1.08 -5.06 -0.73
N LEU A 349 0.12 -4.48 0.00
CA LEU A 349 -1.21 -4.22 -0.52
C LEU A 349 -1.17 -3.23 -1.68
N HIS A 350 -0.33 -2.19 -1.57
CA HIS A 350 -0.13 -1.24 -2.66
C HIS A 350 0.42 -1.93 -3.93
N MET A 351 1.37 -2.86 -3.78
CA MET A 351 1.89 -3.67 -4.89
C MET A 351 0.79 -4.53 -5.54
N ASP A 352 -0.05 -5.19 -4.73
CA ASP A 352 -1.13 -6.04 -5.23
C ASP A 352 -2.22 -5.23 -5.95
N VAL A 353 -2.57 -4.06 -5.42
CA VAL A 353 -3.50 -3.11 -6.06
C VAL A 353 -2.94 -2.64 -7.40
N PHE A 354 -1.66 -2.27 -7.45
CA PHE A 354 -1.01 -1.83 -8.68
C PHE A 354 -1.03 -2.93 -9.76
N ARG A 355 -0.70 -4.17 -9.39
CA ARG A 355 -0.77 -5.33 -10.29
C ARG A 355 -2.18 -5.52 -10.84
N GLN A 356 -3.19 -5.52 -9.97
CA GLN A 356 -4.59 -5.67 -10.39
C GLN A 356 -5.02 -4.55 -11.32
N ARG A 357 -4.61 -3.31 -11.07
CA ARG A 357 -4.89 -2.17 -11.96
C ARG A 357 -4.21 -2.30 -13.32
N LEU A 358 -2.98 -2.82 -13.39
CA LEU A 358 -2.32 -3.12 -14.67
C LEU A 358 -3.12 -4.14 -15.49
N GLU A 359 -3.64 -5.19 -14.84
CA GLU A 359 -4.47 -6.20 -15.49
C GLU A 359 -5.83 -5.63 -15.93
N ASP A 360 -6.55 -4.92 -15.02
CA ASP A 360 -7.92 -4.44 -15.24
C ASP A 360 -8.00 -3.23 -16.19
N GLU A 361 -7.08 -2.25 -16.07
CA GLU A 361 -7.17 -0.97 -16.81
C GLU A 361 -6.38 -0.97 -18.11
N TYR A 362 -5.34 -1.83 -18.22
CA TYR A 362 -4.41 -1.81 -19.36
C TYR A 362 -4.29 -3.17 -20.09
N ASP A 363 -4.99 -4.21 -19.62
CA ASP A 363 -4.90 -5.57 -20.16
C ASP A 363 -3.42 -6.02 -20.27
N ALA A 364 -2.66 -5.76 -19.22
CA ALA A 364 -1.25 -6.08 -19.11
C ALA A 364 -1.04 -7.18 -18.07
N SER A 365 -1.01 -8.43 -18.52
CA SER A 365 -0.66 -9.57 -17.67
C SER A 365 0.83 -9.58 -17.39
N VAL A 366 1.20 -9.64 -16.10
CA VAL A 366 2.58 -9.47 -15.66
C VAL A 366 3.05 -10.57 -14.72
N ILE A 367 4.35 -10.86 -14.76
CA ILE A 367 5.07 -11.66 -13.78
C ILE A 367 5.67 -10.70 -12.76
N VAL A 368 5.31 -10.87 -11.48
CA VAL A 368 5.87 -10.07 -10.38
C VAL A 368 6.83 -10.95 -9.60
N THR A 369 8.07 -10.50 -9.43
CA THR A 369 9.08 -11.23 -8.61
C THR A 369 8.73 -11.18 -7.13
N ALA A 370 9.37 -12.04 -6.32
CA ALA A 370 9.21 -11.98 -4.88
C ALA A 370 9.52 -10.57 -4.35
N PRO A 371 8.64 -10.02 -3.49
CA PRO A 371 8.87 -8.70 -2.93
C PRO A 371 10.15 -8.67 -2.07
N THR A 372 10.90 -7.59 -2.18
CA THR A 372 12.16 -7.36 -1.46
C THR A 372 12.11 -6.01 -0.77
N VAL A 373 12.94 -5.84 0.25
CA VAL A 373 13.09 -4.58 0.98
C VAL A 373 14.42 -3.91 0.62
N PRO A 374 14.58 -2.58 0.78
CA PRO A 374 15.83 -1.91 0.50
C PRO A 374 16.82 -2.14 1.65
N PHE A 375 17.90 -2.87 1.41
CA PHE A 375 18.97 -3.07 2.37
C PHE A 375 20.02 -1.98 2.25
N LYS A 376 20.59 -1.57 3.37
CA LYS A 376 21.64 -0.56 3.42
C LYS A 376 22.99 -1.23 3.66
N VAL A 377 23.92 -1.04 2.74
CA VAL A 377 25.28 -1.55 2.84
C VAL A 377 26.20 -0.40 3.20
N VAL A 378 26.88 -0.52 4.34
CA VAL A 378 27.89 0.41 4.81
C VAL A 378 29.27 -0.14 4.46
N TRP A 379 29.98 0.54 3.58
CA TRP A 379 31.30 0.15 3.13
C TRP A 379 32.38 0.61 4.13
N LYS A 380 33.53 -0.04 4.13
CA LYS A 380 34.67 0.34 4.99
C LYS A 380 35.25 1.72 4.65
N ASP A 381 35.02 2.22 3.46
CA ASP A 381 35.39 3.58 3.01
C ASP A 381 34.39 4.66 3.45
N GLY A 382 33.35 4.29 4.20
CA GLY A 382 32.32 5.20 4.70
C GLY A 382 31.16 5.47 3.74
N ARG A 383 31.17 4.90 2.52
CA ARG A 383 30.02 5.01 1.61
C ARG A 383 28.85 4.18 2.09
N GLU A 384 27.65 4.70 1.91
CA GLU A 384 26.41 3.99 2.14
C GLU A 384 25.70 3.75 0.80
N THR A 385 25.23 2.55 0.56
CA THR A 385 24.51 2.18 -0.66
C THR A 385 23.22 1.46 -0.29
N LEU A 386 22.09 1.91 -0.85
CA LEU A 386 20.83 1.21 -0.74
C LEU A 386 20.71 0.21 -1.89
N ILE A 387 20.45 -1.06 -1.55
CA ILE A 387 20.30 -2.16 -2.49
C ILE A 387 18.89 -2.72 -2.36
N SER A 388 18.08 -2.56 -3.39
CA SER A 388 16.73 -3.12 -3.47
C SER A 388 16.67 -4.38 -4.35
N ASN A 389 17.67 -4.59 -5.22
CA ASN A 389 17.75 -5.75 -6.10
C ASN A 389 18.66 -6.83 -5.48
N PRO A 390 18.14 -8.05 -5.22
CA PRO A 390 18.97 -9.14 -4.67
C PRO A 390 20.17 -9.52 -5.55
N THR A 391 20.10 -9.27 -6.86
CA THR A 391 21.23 -9.58 -7.76
C THR A 391 22.44 -8.68 -7.51
N GLU A 392 22.20 -7.43 -7.09
CA GLU A 392 23.24 -6.42 -6.78
C GLU A 392 23.82 -6.58 -5.38
N PHE A 393 23.23 -7.47 -4.55
CA PHE A 393 23.70 -7.68 -3.19
C PHE A 393 25.12 -8.27 -3.22
N PRO A 394 26.05 -7.75 -2.40
CA PRO A 394 27.46 -8.12 -2.41
C PRO A 394 27.69 -9.61 -2.19
N ASP A 395 28.70 -10.14 -2.87
CA ASP A 395 29.13 -11.50 -2.67
C ASP A 395 29.86 -11.67 -1.33
N MET A 396 29.96 -12.92 -0.85
CA MET A 396 30.61 -13.27 0.42
C MET A 396 32.03 -12.71 0.54
N GLU A 397 32.80 -12.66 -0.56
CA GLU A 397 34.14 -12.12 -0.59
C GLU A 397 34.15 -10.60 -0.35
N ALA A 398 33.24 -9.86 -1.02
CA ALA A 398 33.08 -8.44 -0.81
C ALA A 398 32.59 -8.13 0.62
N MET A 399 31.70 -8.97 1.18
CA MET A 399 31.21 -8.83 2.56
C MET A 399 32.34 -8.90 3.60
N VAL A 400 33.29 -9.78 3.43
CA VAL A 400 34.40 -9.92 4.37
C VAL A 400 35.42 -8.78 4.22
N PHE A 401 35.79 -8.42 3.00
CA PHE A 401 36.94 -7.54 2.76
C PHE A 401 36.55 -6.04 2.62
N LYS A 402 35.38 -5.71 2.07
CA LYS A 402 35.02 -4.35 1.67
C LYS A 402 33.88 -3.75 2.49
N ILE A 403 33.05 -4.57 3.12
CA ILE A 403 31.87 -4.11 3.83
C ILE A 403 32.15 -4.02 5.33
N LYS A 404 31.67 -2.96 5.95
CA LYS A 404 31.73 -2.77 7.40
C LYS A 404 30.56 -3.48 8.06
N GLU A 405 29.34 -3.22 7.57
CA GLU A 405 28.11 -3.84 8.06
C GLU A 405 27.02 -3.78 7.00
N VAL A 406 26.04 -4.65 7.11
CA VAL A 406 24.79 -4.64 6.34
C VAL A 406 23.67 -4.35 7.32
N GLN A 407 22.78 -3.45 6.94
CA GLN A 407 21.64 -3.04 7.75
C GLN A 407 20.34 -3.37 7.00
N GLU A 408 19.36 -3.91 7.74
CA GLU A 408 18.03 -4.14 7.22
C GLU A 408 17.02 -3.10 7.77
N PRO A 409 15.98 -2.75 7.00
CA PRO A 409 14.95 -1.85 7.49
C PRO A 409 14.13 -2.55 8.57
N VAL A 410 13.89 -1.83 9.67
CA VAL A 410 13.06 -2.28 10.79
C VAL A 410 11.86 -1.37 10.98
N VAL A 411 10.82 -1.91 11.57
CA VAL A 411 9.58 -1.20 11.85
C VAL A 411 9.13 -1.41 13.29
N ASN A 412 8.49 -0.41 13.85
CA ASN A 412 7.77 -0.53 15.11
C ASN A 412 6.36 -1.03 14.79
N ALA A 413 6.08 -2.27 15.16
CA ALA A 413 4.82 -2.94 14.91
C ALA A 413 3.88 -2.85 16.12
N SER A 414 2.59 -2.67 15.85
CA SER A 414 1.52 -2.68 16.84
C SER A 414 0.46 -3.72 16.45
N ILE A 415 0.22 -4.68 17.31
CA ILE A 415 -0.77 -5.74 17.13
C ILE A 415 -1.84 -5.60 18.20
N ILE A 416 -3.11 -5.50 17.81
CA ILE A 416 -4.23 -5.55 18.76
C ILE A 416 -4.98 -6.84 18.56
N VAL A 417 -5.19 -7.58 19.66
CA VAL A 417 -5.77 -8.91 19.64
C VAL A 417 -6.50 -9.20 20.96
N PRO A 418 -7.54 -10.08 20.97
CA PRO A 418 -8.08 -10.61 22.23
C PRO A 418 -7.03 -11.36 23.05
N GLU A 419 -7.13 -11.29 24.37
CA GLU A 419 -6.16 -11.87 25.32
C GLU A 419 -5.89 -13.36 25.08
N GLU A 420 -6.90 -14.13 24.67
CA GLU A 420 -6.77 -15.56 24.36
C GLU A 420 -5.73 -15.91 23.30
N TYR A 421 -5.44 -14.98 22.36
CA TYR A 421 -4.44 -15.16 21.30
C TYR A 421 -3.09 -14.49 21.58
N MET A 422 -2.90 -13.91 22.78
CA MET A 422 -1.67 -13.20 23.13
C MET A 422 -0.42 -14.08 22.95
N GLY A 423 -0.46 -15.31 23.47
CA GLY A 423 0.66 -16.26 23.37
C GLY A 423 1.03 -16.56 21.93
N ASP A 424 0.06 -16.87 21.09
CA ASP A 424 0.27 -17.17 19.67
C ASP A 424 0.86 -15.98 18.90
N MET A 425 0.47 -14.74 19.28
CA MET A 425 0.99 -13.53 18.65
C MET A 425 2.41 -13.24 19.10
N MET A 426 2.72 -13.43 20.38
CA MET A 426 4.10 -13.29 20.87
C MET A 426 5.03 -14.32 20.22
N ASP A 427 4.61 -15.58 20.12
CA ASP A 427 5.38 -16.63 19.43
C ASP A 427 5.58 -16.31 17.93
N LEU A 428 4.56 -15.74 17.28
CA LEU A 428 4.70 -15.27 15.90
C LEU A 428 5.78 -14.18 15.80
N CYS A 429 5.73 -13.17 16.66
CA CYS A 429 6.73 -12.08 16.67
C CYS A 429 8.14 -12.63 16.90
N PHE A 430 8.35 -13.52 17.88
CA PHE A 430 9.65 -14.15 18.12
C PHE A 430 10.13 -14.97 16.92
N SER A 431 9.25 -15.75 16.29
CA SER A 431 9.59 -16.55 15.11
C SER A 431 10.02 -15.70 13.91
N LYS A 432 9.57 -14.44 13.88
CA LYS A 432 9.89 -13.42 12.88
C LYS A 432 10.97 -12.42 13.34
N ARG A 433 11.83 -12.84 14.26
CA ARG A 433 12.96 -12.06 14.80
C ARG A 433 12.54 -10.76 15.48
N GLY A 434 11.33 -10.73 16.06
CA GLY A 434 10.85 -9.58 16.81
C GLY A 434 11.67 -9.32 18.07
N SER A 435 11.96 -8.06 18.32
CA SER A 435 12.66 -7.53 19.51
C SER A 435 11.79 -6.49 20.22
N ASN A 436 12.18 -6.11 21.45
CA ASN A 436 11.51 -5.09 22.24
C ASN A 436 9.99 -5.33 22.39
N LEU A 437 9.61 -6.60 22.68
CA LEU A 437 8.21 -6.96 22.86
C LEU A 437 7.68 -6.40 24.18
N GLU A 438 6.65 -5.56 24.06
CA GLU A 438 5.88 -5.02 25.19
C GLU A 438 4.40 -5.29 24.95
N HIS A 439 3.61 -5.36 26.03
CA HIS A 439 2.16 -5.50 25.91
C HIS A 439 1.44 -4.56 26.88
N LYS A 440 0.27 -4.10 26.45
CA LYS A 440 -0.59 -3.21 27.24
C LYS A 440 -2.06 -3.65 27.08
N TYR A 441 -2.78 -3.76 28.19
CA TYR A 441 -4.23 -3.96 28.18
C TYR A 441 -4.92 -2.65 27.76
N LEU A 442 -5.84 -2.74 26.81
CA LEU A 442 -6.62 -1.60 26.32
C LEU A 442 -7.92 -1.42 27.11
N ASP A 443 -8.46 -2.51 27.66
CA ASP A 443 -9.67 -2.49 28.46
C ASP A 443 -9.33 -2.37 29.96
N ALA A 444 -9.90 -1.38 30.62
CA ALA A 444 -9.78 -1.20 32.07
C ALA A 444 -10.84 -2.04 32.78
N GLY A 445 -10.47 -3.25 33.23
CA GLY A 445 -11.28 -4.05 34.19
C GLY A 445 -11.94 -5.31 33.62
N THR A 446 -12.25 -6.20 34.51
CA THR A 446 -12.97 -7.51 34.59
C THR A 446 -13.84 -8.02 33.42
N SER A 447 -13.52 -7.74 32.17
CA SER A 447 -14.26 -8.28 31.01
C SER A 447 -13.66 -9.60 30.56
N THR A 448 -14.48 -10.61 30.33
CA THR A 448 -14.11 -11.93 29.81
C THR A 448 -13.49 -11.91 28.38
N SER A 449 -13.32 -10.75 27.77
CA SER A 449 -12.70 -10.57 26.46
C SER A 449 -11.85 -9.31 26.42
N ALA A 450 -10.85 -9.21 27.31
CA ALA A 450 -9.88 -8.10 27.32
C ALA A 450 -9.11 -8.08 25.99
N ARG A 451 -8.84 -6.86 25.48
CA ARG A 451 -7.97 -6.65 24.31
C ARG A 451 -6.61 -6.18 24.77
N ILE A 452 -5.61 -6.71 24.08
CA ILE A 452 -4.20 -6.43 24.36
C ILE A 452 -3.59 -5.79 23.10
N MET A 453 -2.82 -4.76 23.33
CA MET A 453 -1.91 -4.20 22.34
C MET A 453 -0.50 -4.73 22.62
N ILE A 454 0.09 -5.40 21.64
CA ILE A 454 1.47 -5.87 21.63
C ILE A 454 2.26 -4.92 20.74
N THR A 455 3.34 -4.36 21.24
CA THR A 455 4.27 -3.55 20.46
C THR A 455 5.61 -4.26 20.37
N CYS A 456 6.24 -4.23 19.20
CA CYS A 456 7.55 -4.84 18.99
C CYS A 456 8.27 -4.20 17.80
N THR A 457 9.58 -4.36 17.76
CA THR A 457 10.38 -4.02 16.58
C THR A 457 10.55 -5.26 15.72
N LEU A 458 10.17 -5.18 14.44
CA LEU A 458 10.24 -6.28 13.48
C LEU A 458 11.06 -5.88 12.25
N PRO A 459 11.88 -6.79 11.70
CA PRO A 459 12.48 -6.59 10.38
C PRO A 459 11.39 -6.55 9.31
N LEU A 460 11.41 -5.52 8.46
CA LEU A 460 10.42 -5.36 7.39
C LEU A 460 10.42 -6.55 6.42
N SER A 461 11.58 -7.17 6.19
CA SER A 461 11.72 -8.36 5.34
C SER A 461 10.87 -9.55 5.79
N GLU A 462 10.65 -9.71 7.10
CA GLU A 462 9.83 -10.79 7.66
C GLU A 462 8.31 -10.49 7.55
N ILE A 463 7.93 -9.21 7.49
CA ILE A 463 6.53 -8.79 7.35
C ILE A 463 6.05 -8.96 5.91
N VAL A 464 6.87 -8.60 4.95
CA VAL A 464 6.53 -8.56 3.52
C VAL A 464 6.16 -9.95 2.96
N THR A 465 6.63 -11.03 3.58
CA THR A 465 6.42 -12.38 3.05
C THR A 465 5.03 -12.95 3.40
N ASP A 466 4.82 -13.36 4.64
CA ASP A 466 3.63 -14.12 5.06
C ASP A 466 3.13 -13.77 6.47
N PHE A 467 3.69 -12.72 7.08
CA PHE A 467 3.38 -12.33 8.45
C PHE A 467 1.90 -12.02 8.64
N PHE A 468 1.30 -11.26 7.75
CA PHE A 468 -0.10 -10.85 7.84
C PHE A 468 -1.05 -12.06 7.74
N ASP A 469 -0.75 -13.00 6.83
CA ASP A 469 -1.54 -14.22 6.67
C ASP A 469 -1.46 -15.11 7.91
N GLN A 470 -0.25 -15.25 8.49
CA GLN A 470 -0.06 -16.00 9.73
C GLN A 470 -0.72 -15.32 10.93
N LEU A 471 -0.64 -14.00 11.03
CA LEU A 471 -1.29 -13.21 12.08
C LEU A 471 -2.80 -13.43 12.05
N LYS A 472 -3.43 -13.31 10.89
CA LYS A 472 -4.88 -13.54 10.73
C LYS A 472 -5.26 -14.99 11.00
N SER A 473 -4.52 -15.95 10.48
CA SER A 473 -4.78 -17.38 10.67
C SER A 473 -4.69 -17.79 12.13
N ARG A 474 -3.65 -17.36 12.86
CA ARG A 474 -3.44 -17.73 14.28
C ARG A 474 -4.41 -17.03 15.23
N SER A 475 -4.95 -15.88 14.84
CA SER A 475 -5.93 -15.12 15.65
C SER A 475 -7.37 -15.32 15.21
N SER A 476 -7.68 -16.33 14.39
CA SER A 476 -9.03 -16.53 13.82
C SER A 476 -9.60 -15.26 13.15
N GLY A 477 -8.74 -14.41 12.61
CA GLY A 477 -9.10 -13.15 11.96
C GLY A 477 -9.23 -11.94 12.90
N PHE A 478 -9.14 -12.11 14.21
CA PHE A 478 -9.38 -11.04 15.18
C PHE A 478 -8.22 -10.05 15.32
N ALA A 479 -6.98 -10.45 15.03
CA ALA A 479 -5.83 -9.56 15.17
C ALA A 479 -5.86 -8.43 14.14
N SER A 480 -5.61 -7.20 14.57
CA SER A 480 -5.28 -6.08 13.71
C SER A 480 -3.78 -5.75 13.84
N PHE A 481 -3.21 -5.25 12.76
CA PHE A 481 -1.78 -5.00 12.64
C PHE A 481 -1.55 -3.65 11.97
N ASP A 482 -0.59 -2.91 12.52
CA ASP A 482 -0.10 -1.68 11.96
C ASP A 482 1.40 -1.54 12.24
N TYR A 483 2.11 -0.74 11.46
CA TYR A 483 3.55 -0.55 11.64
C TYR A 483 4.02 0.83 11.16
N GLU A 484 5.11 1.30 11.76
CA GLU A 484 5.78 2.54 11.39
C GLU A 484 7.25 2.29 11.11
N ASP A 485 7.83 3.02 10.16
CA ASP A 485 9.27 2.93 9.83
C ASP A 485 10.12 3.32 11.06
N ALA A 486 10.97 2.42 11.52
CA ALA A 486 11.88 2.63 12.64
C ALA A 486 13.36 2.78 12.20
N GLY A 487 13.60 2.84 10.88
CA GLY A 487 14.94 3.04 10.32
C GLY A 487 15.64 1.74 9.93
N TYR A 488 16.93 1.63 10.26
CA TYR A 488 17.77 0.52 9.86
C TYR A 488 18.55 -0.02 11.05
N GLU A 489 18.65 -1.36 11.15
CA GLU A 489 19.47 -2.05 12.15
C GLU A 489 20.46 -3.01 11.47
N ALA A 490 21.65 -3.17 12.08
CA ALA A 490 22.66 -4.10 11.58
C ALA A 490 22.16 -5.55 11.67
N SER A 491 22.36 -6.32 10.61
CA SER A 491 21.85 -7.69 10.51
C SER A 491 22.80 -8.60 9.71
N ASP A 492 22.86 -9.87 10.10
CA ASP A 492 23.68 -10.89 9.42
C ASP A 492 22.92 -11.49 8.23
N LEU A 493 22.97 -10.79 7.12
CA LEU A 493 22.27 -11.14 5.89
C LEU A 493 23.18 -11.82 4.89
N CYS A 494 22.62 -12.69 4.07
CA CYS A 494 23.33 -13.33 2.98
C CYS A 494 22.45 -13.50 1.75
N LYS A 495 23.09 -13.50 0.57
CA LYS A 495 22.46 -13.75 -0.72
C LYS A 495 22.32 -15.23 -0.95
N MET A 496 21.09 -15.71 -1.08
CA MET A 496 20.75 -17.06 -1.49
C MET A 496 20.42 -17.08 -2.98
N GLN A 497 21.08 -17.94 -3.73
CA GLN A 497 20.84 -18.15 -5.17
C GLN A 497 20.29 -19.54 -5.41
N PHE A 498 19.45 -19.65 -6.44
CA PHE A 498 18.95 -20.95 -6.89
C PHE A 498 19.60 -21.34 -8.21
N LEU A 499 20.15 -22.54 -8.24
CA LEU A 499 20.78 -23.12 -9.43
C LEU A 499 19.86 -24.18 -10.01
N LEU A 500 19.55 -24.06 -11.28
CA LEU A 500 18.87 -25.07 -12.09
C LEU A 500 19.86 -25.65 -13.10
N ASN A 501 20.12 -26.92 -13.02
CA ASN A 501 21.17 -27.59 -13.81
C ASN A 501 22.53 -26.85 -13.73
N ASN A 502 22.92 -26.44 -12.51
CA ASN A 502 24.15 -25.69 -12.18
C ASN A 502 24.20 -24.26 -12.81
N ARG A 503 23.13 -23.72 -13.29
CA ARG A 503 23.04 -22.33 -13.79
C ARG A 503 22.22 -21.50 -12.82
N PRO A 504 22.69 -20.31 -12.42
CA PRO A 504 21.92 -19.43 -11.54
C PRO A 504 20.70 -18.86 -12.25
N VAL A 505 19.61 -18.71 -11.51
CA VAL A 505 18.38 -18.03 -11.96
C VAL A 505 18.23 -16.75 -11.17
N ASP A 506 18.61 -15.64 -11.76
CA ASP A 506 18.72 -14.34 -11.09
C ASP A 506 17.36 -13.86 -10.53
N ALA A 507 16.28 -14.11 -11.25
CA ALA A 507 14.92 -13.73 -10.83
C ALA A 507 14.44 -14.42 -9.55
N LEU A 508 15.10 -15.49 -9.11
CA LEU A 508 14.78 -16.24 -7.89
C LEU A 508 15.73 -15.92 -6.73
N ALA A 509 16.71 -15.02 -6.93
CA ALA A 509 17.66 -14.67 -5.88
C ALA A 509 16.93 -14.00 -4.70
N LEU A 510 17.30 -14.39 -3.47
CA LEU A 510 16.74 -13.88 -2.23
C LEU A 510 17.84 -13.39 -1.29
N ILE A 511 17.53 -12.38 -0.49
CA ILE A 511 18.35 -11.96 0.64
C ILE A 511 17.68 -12.52 1.90
N VAL A 512 18.41 -13.29 2.68
CA VAL A 512 17.89 -13.99 3.86
C VAL A 512 18.82 -13.79 5.06
N HIS A 513 18.23 -13.75 6.26
CA HIS A 513 19.01 -13.76 7.49
C HIS A 513 19.66 -15.12 7.70
N ARG A 514 20.90 -15.14 8.20
CA ARG A 514 21.69 -16.36 8.32
C ARG A 514 21.03 -17.45 9.17
N SER A 515 20.26 -17.09 10.20
CA SER A 515 19.50 -18.05 11.01
C SER A 515 18.45 -18.83 10.24
N ASN A 516 17.86 -18.24 9.19
CA ASN A 516 16.72 -18.79 8.46
C ASN A 516 17.11 -19.51 7.15
N VAL A 517 18.42 -19.52 6.84
CA VAL A 517 18.95 -20.04 5.58
C VAL A 517 18.51 -21.48 5.27
N ASP A 518 18.64 -22.38 6.25
CA ASP A 518 18.34 -23.80 6.04
C ASP A 518 16.83 -24.05 5.84
N ALA A 519 15.98 -23.34 6.59
CA ALA A 519 14.54 -23.47 6.51
C ALA A 519 14.02 -22.91 5.16
N VAL A 520 14.41 -21.69 4.81
CA VAL A 520 14.03 -21.01 3.56
C VAL A 520 14.54 -21.79 2.35
N GLY A 521 15.82 -22.20 2.35
CA GLY A 521 16.41 -22.95 1.25
C GLY A 521 15.68 -24.26 0.95
N ARG A 522 15.34 -25.05 1.99
CA ARG A 522 14.58 -26.30 1.83
C ARG A 522 13.15 -26.06 1.33
N ALA A 523 12.47 -25.06 1.88
CA ALA A 523 11.11 -24.74 1.47
C ALA A 523 11.04 -24.33 -0.02
N TRP A 524 11.93 -23.46 -0.46
CA TRP A 524 11.98 -23.02 -1.84
C TRP A 524 12.39 -24.13 -2.82
N VAL A 525 13.39 -24.95 -2.49
CA VAL A 525 13.79 -26.07 -3.35
C VAL A 525 12.65 -27.07 -3.52
N LYS A 526 11.88 -27.37 -2.44
CA LYS A 526 10.68 -28.21 -2.53
C LYS A 526 9.59 -27.58 -3.39
N LYS A 527 9.36 -26.25 -3.26
CA LYS A 527 8.38 -25.53 -4.08
C LYS A 527 8.77 -25.58 -5.55
N LEU A 528 10.02 -25.29 -5.88
CA LEU A 528 10.58 -25.38 -7.22
C LEU A 528 10.44 -26.80 -7.80
N HIS A 529 10.73 -27.84 -7.02
CA HIS A 529 10.58 -29.23 -7.44
C HIS A 529 9.14 -29.62 -7.82
N LYS A 530 8.14 -29.03 -7.18
CA LYS A 530 6.72 -29.29 -7.46
C LYS A 530 6.24 -28.59 -8.74
N VAL A 531 6.72 -27.37 -8.98
CA VAL A 531 6.24 -26.51 -10.06
C VAL A 531 6.97 -26.74 -11.39
N ILE A 532 8.28 -27.02 -11.32
CA ILE A 532 9.06 -27.21 -12.56
C ILE A 532 8.67 -28.53 -13.22
N PRO A 533 8.25 -28.53 -14.51
CA PRO A 533 7.90 -29.75 -15.22
C PRO A 533 9.14 -30.63 -15.46
N ARG A 534 8.93 -31.94 -15.48
CA ARG A 534 10.00 -32.90 -15.76
C ARG A 534 10.55 -32.67 -17.17
N GLN A 535 11.88 -32.69 -17.29
CA GLN A 535 12.60 -32.51 -18.54
C GLN A 535 13.09 -33.85 -19.10
N LEU A 536 13.59 -33.86 -20.34
CA LEU A 536 14.18 -35.05 -20.97
C LEU A 536 15.45 -35.51 -20.27
N PHE A 537 16.06 -34.71 -19.42
CA PHE A 537 17.21 -35.00 -18.62
C PHE A 537 16.98 -34.66 -17.14
N GLU A 538 17.81 -35.18 -16.28
CA GLU A 538 17.77 -34.93 -14.83
C GLU A 538 18.17 -33.48 -14.52
N VAL A 539 17.35 -32.77 -13.77
CA VAL A 539 17.60 -31.38 -13.38
C VAL A 539 17.84 -31.28 -11.87
N PRO A 540 19.07 -31.06 -11.44
CA PRO A 540 19.34 -30.72 -10.06
C PRO A 540 18.89 -29.28 -9.77
N ILE A 541 18.10 -29.10 -8.72
CA ILE A 541 17.67 -27.84 -8.15
C ILE A 541 18.46 -27.64 -6.86
N GLN A 542 19.18 -26.55 -6.73
CA GLN A 542 20.04 -26.29 -5.57
C GLN A 542 19.82 -24.87 -5.06
N ALA A 543 19.71 -24.73 -3.74
CA ALA A 543 19.82 -23.45 -3.05
C ALA A 543 21.28 -23.30 -2.56
N VAL A 544 21.95 -22.21 -2.92
CA VAL A 544 23.36 -21.99 -2.60
C VAL A 544 23.61 -20.62 -1.99
N ILE A 545 24.60 -20.55 -1.10
CA ILE A 545 25.15 -19.29 -0.59
C ILE A 545 26.64 -19.28 -0.92
N GLY A 546 27.04 -18.40 -1.83
CA GLY A 546 28.38 -18.43 -2.39
C GLY A 546 28.65 -19.78 -3.07
N LYS A 547 29.62 -20.55 -2.52
CA LYS A 547 29.98 -21.89 -3.02
C LYS A 547 29.33 -23.06 -2.25
N ARG A 548 28.63 -22.76 -1.14
CA ARG A 548 28.04 -23.79 -0.26
C ARG A 548 26.63 -24.13 -0.70
N VAL A 549 26.33 -25.39 -0.96
CA VAL A 549 24.97 -25.90 -1.20
C VAL A 549 24.27 -26.10 0.13
N ILE A 550 23.10 -25.44 0.30
CA ILE A 550 22.27 -25.48 1.51
C ILE A 550 21.21 -26.57 1.38
N ALA A 551 20.51 -26.59 0.25
CA ALA A 551 19.47 -27.57 -0.03
C ALA A 551 19.56 -28.03 -1.49
N ARG A 552 19.20 -29.29 -1.74
CA ARG A 552 19.20 -29.89 -3.07
C ARG A 552 18.03 -30.85 -3.22
N GLU A 553 17.32 -30.72 -4.33
CA GLU A 553 16.35 -31.68 -4.86
C GLU A 553 16.67 -31.97 -6.32
N THR A 554 16.21 -33.09 -6.84
CA THR A 554 16.53 -33.48 -8.20
C THR A 554 15.25 -33.91 -8.92
N LEU A 555 14.90 -33.21 -9.99
CA LEU A 555 13.83 -33.61 -10.89
C LEU A 555 14.26 -34.80 -11.72
N SER A 556 13.55 -35.91 -11.60
CA SER A 556 13.80 -37.08 -12.41
C SER A 556 13.44 -36.84 -13.88
N GLN A 557 14.29 -37.35 -14.77
CA GLN A 557 14.11 -37.26 -16.20
C GLN A 557 12.85 -38.00 -16.69
N MET A 558 12.22 -37.51 -17.76
CA MET A 558 11.25 -38.29 -18.51
C MET A 558 11.92 -39.51 -19.13
N ARG A 559 11.33 -40.68 -18.97
CA ARG A 559 11.81 -41.94 -19.60
C ARG A 559 10.80 -42.39 -20.65
N ALA A 560 11.24 -42.55 -21.89
CA ALA A 560 10.52 -43.30 -22.89
C ALA A 560 10.91 -44.77 -22.76
N ASP A 561 9.99 -45.69 -22.90
CA ASP A 561 10.31 -47.11 -22.96
C ASP A 561 10.83 -47.43 -24.36
N VAL A 562 12.15 -47.33 -24.54
CA VAL A 562 12.83 -47.62 -25.82
C VAL A 562 12.93 -49.10 -26.09
N THR A 563 12.40 -49.94 -25.21
CA THR A 563 12.42 -51.42 -25.31
C THR A 563 11.03 -52.01 -25.56
N ALA A 564 9.97 -51.24 -25.48
CA ALA A 564 8.56 -51.69 -25.65
C ALA A 564 8.28 -52.40 -26.99
N GLY A 565 8.97 -51.98 -28.04
CA GLY A 565 8.85 -52.62 -29.39
C GLY A 565 9.80 -53.78 -29.66
N LEU A 566 10.62 -54.21 -28.68
CA LEU A 566 11.56 -55.27 -28.86
C LEU A 566 10.97 -56.62 -28.41
N TYR A 567 10.24 -57.28 -29.33
CA TYR A 567 9.71 -58.64 -29.11
C TYR A 567 10.82 -59.68 -29.30
N GLY A 568 11.02 -60.56 -28.29
CA GLY A 568 11.90 -61.73 -28.40
C GLY A 568 13.42 -61.45 -28.58
N GLY A 569 13.88 -60.26 -28.28
CA GLY A 569 15.28 -59.87 -28.51
C GLY A 569 16.28 -60.30 -27.45
N HIS A 570 17.51 -60.58 -27.86
CA HIS A 570 18.64 -60.85 -26.98
C HIS A 570 18.83 -59.70 -25.99
N TYR A 571 19.18 -60.05 -24.74
CA TYR A 571 19.46 -59.14 -23.63
C TYR A 571 20.46 -58.02 -24.02
N GLU A 572 21.49 -58.35 -24.79
CA GLU A 572 22.48 -57.39 -25.28
C GLU A 572 21.91 -56.27 -26.13
N ARG A 573 20.87 -56.53 -26.95
CA ARG A 573 20.24 -55.54 -27.79
C ARG A 573 19.41 -54.54 -26.96
N LYS A 574 18.71 -55.03 -25.90
CA LYS A 574 18.03 -54.19 -24.94
C LYS A 574 19.02 -53.30 -24.17
N LEU A 575 20.14 -53.87 -23.77
CA LEU A 575 21.17 -53.15 -23.04
C LEU A 575 21.83 -52.04 -23.88
N LYS A 576 22.05 -52.30 -25.18
CA LYS A 576 22.55 -51.32 -26.15
C LYS A 576 21.62 -50.11 -26.29
N HIS A 577 20.29 -50.33 -26.44
CA HIS A 577 19.31 -49.24 -26.52
C HIS A 577 19.21 -48.44 -25.22
N LEU A 578 19.26 -49.09 -24.07
CA LEU A 578 19.30 -48.42 -22.78
C LEU A 578 20.58 -47.59 -22.57
N ASN A 579 21.75 -48.13 -22.99
CA ASN A 579 23.00 -47.39 -22.91
C ASN A 579 23.04 -46.19 -23.87
N ASN A 580 22.53 -46.32 -25.11
CA ASN A 580 22.42 -45.20 -26.02
C ASN A 580 21.50 -44.10 -25.49
N GLN A 581 20.37 -44.49 -24.89
CA GLN A 581 19.48 -43.52 -24.20
C GLN A 581 20.19 -42.83 -23.05
N LYS A 582 20.95 -43.57 -22.23
CA LYS A 582 21.73 -43.02 -21.10
C LYS A 582 22.80 -42.03 -21.56
N GLU A 583 23.54 -42.36 -22.63
CA GLU A 583 24.55 -41.46 -23.21
C GLU A 583 23.92 -40.23 -23.87
N GLY A 584 22.83 -40.40 -24.61
CA GLY A 584 22.09 -39.28 -25.19
C GLY A 584 21.62 -38.31 -24.13
N LYS A 585 21.06 -38.81 -23.02
CA LYS A 585 20.62 -38.00 -21.89
C LYS A 585 21.78 -37.31 -21.18
N LYS A 586 22.94 -37.93 -21.04
CA LYS A 586 24.18 -37.29 -20.52
C LYS A 586 24.62 -36.12 -21.41
N LYS A 587 24.57 -36.28 -22.74
CA LYS A 587 24.87 -35.21 -23.69
C LYS A 587 23.86 -34.06 -23.57
N MET A 588 22.55 -34.37 -23.51
CA MET A 588 21.48 -33.37 -23.31
C MET A 588 21.66 -32.61 -21.98
N LYS A 589 22.03 -33.27 -20.89
CA LYS A 589 22.30 -32.63 -19.58
C LYS A 589 23.42 -31.59 -19.65
N LYS A 590 24.45 -31.81 -20.49
CA LYS A 590 25.60 -30.88 -20.65
C LYS A 590 25.22 -29.65 -21.48
N ILE A 591 24.34 -29.79 -22.49
CA ILE A 591 24.01 -28.77 -23.47
C ILE A 591 22.67 -28.09 -23.14
N GLY A 592 21.71 -28.84 -22.54
CA GLY A 592 20.36 -28.42 -22.30
C GLY A 592 20.29 -27.22 -21.37
N LYS A 593 19.66 -26.16 -21.85
CA LYS A 593 19.09 -25.12 -20.98
C LYS A 593 17.81 -25.69 -20.38
N VAL A 594 17.65 -25.48 -19.08
CA VAL A 594 16.35 -25.72 -18.43
C VAL A 594 15.50 -24.53 -18.79
N ASP A 595 14.56 -24.73 -19.69
CA ASP A 595 13.57 -23.73 -20.02
C ASP A 595 12.53 -23.74 -18.89
N LEU A 596 12.49 -22.68 -18.13
CA LEU A 596 11.43 -22.47 -17.15
C LEU A 596 10.28 -21.82 -17.91
N PRO A 597 9.13 -22.51 -18.08
CA PRO A 597 7.96 -21.87 -18.62
C PRO A 597 7.61 -20.65 -17.76
N GLN A 598 7.19 -19.57 -18.36
CA GLN A 598 6.79 -18.35 -17.64
C GLN A 598 5.67 -18.63 -16.63
N GLU A 599 4.79 -19.57 -16.97
CA GLU A 599 3.76 -20.10 -16.07
C GLU A 599 4.35 -20.69 -14.78
N ALA A 600 5.50 -21.37 -14.87
CA ALA A 600 6.19 -21.90 -13.69
C ALA A 600 6.75 -20.79 -12.79
N PHE A 601 7.23 -19.67 -13.34
CA PHE A 601 7.58 -18.49 -12.54
C PHE A 601 6.37 -17.90 -11.87
N PHE A 602 5.24 -17.79 -12.57
CA PHE A 602 3.98 -17.31 -12.02
C PHE A 602 3.51 -18.16 -10.83
N ASP A 603 3.53 -19.50 -10.98
CA ASP A 603 3.14 -20.43 -9.92
C ASP A 603 4.14 -20.47 -8.75
N ILE A 604 5.44 -20.27 -9.00
CA ILE A 604 6.46 -20.19 -7.96
C ILE A 604 6.31 -18.91 -7.14
N LEU A 605 6.00 -17.80 -7.77
CA LEU A 605 5.94 -16.48 -7.15
C LEU A 605 4.53 -16.15 -6.61
N ARG A 606 3.52 -16.87 -7.09
CA ARG A 606 2.15 -16.81 -6.55
C ARG A 606 2.13 -17.47 -5.16
N LYS A 607 1.59 -16.76 -4.19
CA LYS A 607 1.41 -17.26 -2.82
C LYS A 607 0.44 -18.43 -2.74
#